data_0f6344588056e8a0fda595d0c7d8d858
#
_entry.id   0f6344588056e8a0fda595d0c7d8d858
#
_cell.length_a   1.000
_cell.length_b   1.000
_cell.length_c   1.000
_cell.angle_alpha   90.00
_cell.angle_beta   90.00
_cell.angle_gamma   90.00
#
_symmetry.space_group_name_H-M   'P 1'
#
loop_
_entity.id
_entity.type
_entity.pdbx_description
1 polymer ?
#
loop_
_entity_poly.entity_id
_entity_poly.type
_entity_poly.pdbx_seq_one_letter_code
_entity_poly.pdbx_strand_id
1 'polypeptide(L)'
;MKASCILLLSLLTSSISHAVVLSETKLPDGRQIQIHDDFTWSYVLTEVSAKSAPVAQSPGAASTPSLSAVLTPQAIADPAMLGTIAADGVKLTLQNTQQSEDQLGLNIQVSNLATGSVVKILGRVSFYSQQGQLLAQHEVSFWQAEYRLPDTYLRTQQVRPFRTLWLPMPDGNQAPLIRLEITSIERRS
;
A
#
# COMPACT_ATOMS: atom_id res chain seq x y z
N MET A 1 -47.46 35.40 6.46
CA MET A 1 -47.27 33.98 6.13
C MET A 1 -45.81 33.77 5.76
N LYS A 2 -45.02 33.19 6.66
CA LYS A 2 -43.55 32.97 6.47
C LYS A 2 -43.37 31.47 6.26
N ALA A 3 -42.91 31.07 5.07
CA ALA A 3 -42.54 29.69 4.75
C ALA A 3 -41.07 29.46 5.08
N SER A 4 -40.81 28.68 6.08
CA SER A 4 -39.42 28.18 6.41
C SER A 4 -39.09 27.00 5.53
N CYS A 5 -38.09 27.19 4.67
CA CYS A 5 -37.50 26.14 3.85
C CYS A 5 -36.39 25.44 4.66
N ILE A 6 -36.64 24.21 5.14
CA ILE A 6 -35.66 23.41 5.83
C ILE A 6 -34.85 22.69 4.77
N LEU A 7 -33.58 23.06 4.62
CA LEU A 7 -32.60 22.40 3.75
C LEU A 7 -32.02 21.20 4.47
N LEU A 8 -32.44 20.00 4.07
CA LEU A 8 -31.88 18.74 4.59
C LEU A 8 -30.52 18.49 3.93
N LEU A 9 -29.45 18.70 4.67
CA LEU A 9 -28.08 18.40 4.25
C LEU A 9 -27.82 16.91 4.56
N SER A 10 -27.95 16.04 3.56
CA SER A 10 -27.59 14.62 3.69
C SER A 10 -26.07 14.45 3.63
N LEU A 11 -25.45 14.15 4.79
CA LEU A 11 -24.06 13.71 4.87
C LEU A 11 -23.95 12.32 4.25
N LEU A 12 -23.33 12.21 3.07
CA LEU A 12 -22.85 10.95 2.53
C LEU A 12 -21.57 10.57 3.29
N THR A 13 -21.68 9.68 4.25
CA THR A 13 -20.53 9.02 4.88
C THR A 13 -20.03 7.94 3.93
N SER A 14 -18.93 8.21 3.23
CA SER A 14 -18.21 7.19 2.45
C SER A 14 -17.55 6.21 3.41
N SER A 15 -18.12 5.02 3.55
CA SER A 15 -17.50 3.91 4.28
C SER A 15 -16.28 3.42 3.52
N ILE A 16 -15.09 3.61 4.06
CA ILE A 16 -13.86 2.98 3.58
C ILE A 16 -13.97 1.49 3.99
N SER A 17 -14.30 0.64 3.03
CA SER A 17 -14.29 -0.81 3.23
C SER A 17 -12.83 -1.26 3.32
N HIS A 18 -12.38 -1.63 4.49
CA HIS A 18 -11.12 -2.34 4.67
C HIS A 18 -11.40 -3.82 4.48
N ALA A 19 -10.65 -4.49 3.61
CA ALA A 19 -10.71 -5.93 3.46
C ALA A 19 -10.39 -6.60 4.80
N VAL A 20 -11.29 -7.46 5.27
CA VAL A 20 -11.15 -8.15 6.55
C VAL A 20 -10.40 -9.46 6.31
N VAL A 21 -9.43 -9.77 7.17
CA VAL A 21 -8.72 -11.05 7.11
C VAL A 21 -9.67 -12.17 7.51
N LEU A 22 -9.98 -13.06 6.58
CA LEU A 22 -10.83 -14.24 6.81
C LEU A 22 -10.04 -15.42 7.38
N SER A 23 -8.82 -15.61 6.91
CA SER A 23 -8.02 -16.77 7.28
C SER A 23 -6.53 -16.49 7.06
N GLU A 24 -5.71 -17.13 7.89
CA GLU A 24 -4.27 -17.20 7.69
C GLU A 24 -3.89 -18.66 7.42
N THR A 25 -3.03 -18.87 6.43
CA THR A 25 -2.53 -20.21 6.14
C THR A 25 -1.05 -20.19 5.85
N LYS A 26 -0.39 -21.31 6.16
CA LYS A 26 1.03 -21.50 5.90
C LYS A 26 1.20 -22.34 4.64
N LEU A 27 1.94 -21.81 3.69
CA LEU A 27 2.31 -22.51 2.46
C LEU A 27 3.32 -23.62 2.75
N PRO A 28 3.44 -24.64 1.85
CA PRO A 28 4.41 -25.72 2.01
C PRO A 28 5.87 -25.24 2.06
N ASP A 29 6.16 -24.09 1.50
CA ASP A 29 7.48 -23.43 1.52
C ASP A 29 7.77 -22.66 2.82
N GLY A 30 6.82 -22.68 3.78
CA GLY A 30 6.95 -22.05 5.09
C GLY A 30 6.42 -20.62 5.17
N ARG A 31 6.03 -19.99 4.06
CA ARG A 31 5.48 -18.63 4.04
C ARG A 31 4.06 -18.59 4.59
N GLN A 32 3.71 -17.49 5.24
CA GLN A 32 2.36 -17.26 5.73
C GLN A 32 1.64 -16.29 4.78
N ILE A 33 0.39 -16.63 4.44
CA ILE A 33 -0.50 -15.78 3.68
C ILE A 33 -1.77 -15.50 4.48
N GLN A 34 -2.32 -14.29 4.30
CA GLN A 34 -3.65 -13.90 4.75
C GLN A 34 -4.59 -13.88 3.55
N ILE A 35 -5.76 -14.47 3.73
CA ILE A 35 -6.85 -14.45 2.75
C ILE A 35 -7.89 -13.45 3.28
N HIS A 36 -8.31 -12.54 2.41
CA HIS A 36 -9.26 -11.48 2.73
C HIS A 36 -10.66 -11.81 2.20
N ASP A 37 -11.68 -11.13 2.71
CA ASP A 37 -13.10 -11.29 2.32
C ASP A 37 -13.41 -10.82 0.89
N ASP A 38 -12.52 -10.05 0.29
CA ASP A 38 -12.58 -9.62 -1.11
C ASP A 38 -11.91 -10.61 -2.08
N PHE A 39 -11.63 -11.84 -1.64
CA PHE A 39 -10.91 -12.89 -2.38
C PHE A 39 -9.48 -12.50 -2.80
N THR A 40 -8.88 -11.51 -2.18
CA THR A 40 -7.46 -11.20 -2.30
C THR A 40 -6.64 -11.97 -1.27
N TRP A 41 -5.36 -12.06 -1.50
CA TRP A 41 -4.42 -12.62 -0.53
C TRP A 41 -3.15 -11.79 -0.46
N SER A 42 -2.51 -11.78 0.69
CA SER A 42 -1.24 -11.09 0.91
C SER A 42 -0.30 -11.93 1.79
N TYR A 43 1.01 -11.74 1.61
CA TYR A 43 1.96 -12.33 2.53
C TYR A 43 1.94 -11.60 3.87
N VAL A 44 2.06 -12.37 4.97
CA VAL A 44 2.25 -11.78 6.30
C VAL A 44 3.70 -11.29 6.39
N LEU A 45 3.91 -10.01 6.10
CA LEU A 45 5.23 -9.40 6.01
C LEU A 45 5.61 -8.58 7.25
N THR A 46 4.65 -8.35 8.12
CA THR A 46 4.82 -7.45 9.27
C THR A 46 4.27 -8.09 10.54
N GLU A 47 5.08 -8.16 11.57
CA GLU A 47 4.63 -8.50 12.92
C GLU A 47 4.21 -7.21 13.62
N VAL A 48 2.96 -7.19 14.12
CA VAL A 48 2.47 -6.12 14.98
C VAL A 48 2.92 -6.42 16.40
N SER A 49 4.04 -5.84 16.81
CA SER A 49 4.50 -5.95 18.20
C SER A 49 3.60 -5.12 19.11
N ALA A 50 2.52 -5.73 19.60
CA ALA A 50 1.71 -5.15 20.67
C ALA A 50 2.55 -5.19 21.95
N LYS A 51 3.24 -4.09 22.25
CA LYS A 51 3.85 -3.90 23.57
C LYS A 51 2.72 -3.70 24.57
N SER A 52 2.31 -4.78 25.23
CA SER A 52 1.36 -4.75 26.33
C SER A 52 1.95 -3.97 27.51
N ALA A 53 1.54 -2.71 27.65
CA ALA A 53 1.66 -1.98 28.90
C ALA A 53 0.27 -1.89 29.54
N PRO A 54 0.11 -2.11 30.85
CA PRO A 54 -1.17 -1.95 31.52
C PRO A 54 -1.51 -0.46 31.56
N VAL A 55 -2.53 -0.05 30.82
CA VAL A 55 -2.97 1.34 30.78
C VAL A 55 -4.17 1.50 31.70
N ALA A 56 -3.98 2.31 32.72
CA ALA A 56 -5.08 2.96 33.43
C ALA A 56 -5.82 3.88 32.45
N GLN A 57 -7.13 3.72 32.37
CA GLN A 57 -8.01 4.49 31.50
C GLN A 57 -8.08 5.94 31.94
N SER A 58 -7.75 6.88 31.05
CA SER A 58 -8.21 8.27 31.08
C SER A 58 -8.87 8.61 29.74
N PRO A 59 -10.08 9.22 29.76
CA PRO A 59 -10.79 9.53 28.53
C PRO A 59 -10.30 10.87 27.96
N GLY A 60 -9.79 10.87 26.76
CA GLY A 60 -9.59 12.12 26.02
C GLY A 60 -8.27 12.23 25.29
N ALA A 61 -8.17 11.64 24.14
CA ALA A 61 -7.48 12.04 22.92
C ALA A 61 -7.31 10.78 22.05
N ALA A 62 -7.80 10.81 20.84
CA ALA A 62 -7.59 9.74 19.87
C ALA A 62 -6.10 9.71 19.49
N SER A 63 -5.31 9.05 20.31
CA SER A 63 -3.96 8.65 19.96
C SER A 63 -4.10 7.42 19.08
N THR A 64 -3.94 7.57 17.78
CA THR A 64 -3.67 6.43 16.89
C THR A 64 -2.51 5.65 17.52
N PRO A 65 -2.68 4.36 17.82
CA PRO A 65 -1.57 3.56 18.31
C PRO A 65 -0.49 3.56 17.24
N SER A 66 0.67 4.11 17.55
CA SER A 66 1.86 4.03 16.71
C SER A 66 2.35 2.58 16.82
N LEU A 67 1.73 1.70 16.04
CA LEU A 67 2.18 0.33 15.88
C LEU A 67 3.51 0.40 15.14
N SER A 68 4.60 0.17 15.85
CA SER A 68 5.91 -0.03 15.21
C SER A 68 5.82 -1.30 14.39
N ALA A 69 5.56 -1.14 13.10
CA ALA A 69 5.53 -2.25 12.17
C ALA A 69 6.96 -2.74 11.93
N VAL A 70 7.23 -3.98 12.29
CA VAL A 70 8.51 -4.65 12.07
C VAL A 70 8.31 -5.75 11.04
N LEU A 71 9.24 -5.87 10.09
CA LEU A 71 9.18 -6.94 9.09
C LEU A 71 9.40 -8.31 9.75
N THR A 72 8.72 -9.33 9.20
CA THR A 72 8.97 -10.71 9.61
C THR A 72 10.36 -11.16 9.16
N PRO A 73 10.99 -12.15 9.85
CA PRO A 73 12.26 -12.69 9.43
C PRO A 73 12.27 -13.22 7.98
N GLN A 74 11.16 -13.79 7.51
CA GLN A 74 11.01 -14.25 6.13
C GLN A 74 11.06 -13.09 5.12
N ALA A 75 10.40 -11.97 5.44
CA ALA A 75 10.41 -10.79 4.59
C ALA A 75 11.81 -10.15 4.51
N ILE A 76 12.59 -10.22 5.58
CA ILE A 76 13.99 -9.77 5.60
C ILE A 76 14.87 -10.70 4.77
N ALA A 77 14.65 -12.02 4.86
CA ALA A 77 15.41 -13.03 4.14
C ALA A 77 15.12 -13.04 2.63
N ASP A 78 13.91 -12.61 2.21
CA ASP A 78 13.51 -12.55 0.81
C ASP A 78 12.94 -11.15 0.46
N PRO A 79 13.80 -10.15 0.25
CA PRO A 79 13.40 -8.79 -0.06
C PRO A 79 12.57 -8.65 -1.35
N ALA A 80 12.66 -9.61 -2.28
CA ALA A 80 11.89 -9.61 -3.51
C ALA A 80 10.37 -9.69 -3.24
N MET A 81 9.98 -10.32 -2.12
CA MET A 81 8.58 -10.36 -1.68
C MET A 81 8.03 -8.98 -1.34
N LEU A 82 8.86 -8.09 -0.79
CA LEU A 82 8.47 -6.74 -0.41
C LEU A 82 8.23 -5.84 -1.62
N GLY A 83 9.01 -6.05 -2.67
CA GLY A 83 8.96 -5.31 -3.93
C GLY A 83 7.83 -5.73 -4.87
N THR A 84 6.98 -6.69 -4.48
CA THR A 84 5.86 -7.15 -5.31
C THR A 84 4.57 -7.15 -4.50
N ILE A 85 3.53 -6.54 -5.06
CA ILE A 85 2.18 -6.52 -4.48
C ILE A 85 1.14 -6.67 -5.58
N ALA A 86 0.06 -7.39 -5.28
CA ALA A 86 -1.10 -7.48 -6.15
C ALA A 86 -2.37 -7.25 -5.33
N ALA A 87 -3.24 -6.39 -5.82
CA ALA A 87 -4.56 -6.13 -5.24
C ALA A 87 -5.53 -5.80 -6.36
N ASP A 88 -6.78 -6.25 -6.24
CA ASP A 88 -7.86 -6.00 -7.20
C ASP A 88 -7.40 -6.13 -8.68
N GLY A 89 -6.65 -7.20 -8.99
CA GLY A 89 -6.13 -7.48 -10.33
C GLY A 89 -5.09 -6.48 -10.86
N VAL A 90 -4.59 -5.58 -10.05
CA VAL A 90 -3.41 -4.75 -10.34
C VAL A 90 -2.20 -5.35 -9.66
N LYS A 91 -1.09 -5.46 -10.37
CA LYS A 91 0.19 -5.90 -9.82
C LYS A 91 1.23 -4.82 -9.99
N LEU A 92 1.94 -4.50 -8.92
CA LEU A 92 3.14 -3.68 -8.91
C LEU A 92 4.35 -4.57 -8.68
N THR A 93 5.44 -4.30 -9.40
CA THR A 93 6.70 -5.02 -9.22
C THR A 93 7.85 -4.03 -9.28
N LEU A 94 8.64 -3.95 -8.22
CA LEU A 94 9.88 -3.20 -8.19
C LEU A 94 10.91 -3.93 -9.05
N GLN A 95 11.38 -3.30 -10.12
CA GLN A 95 12.34 -3.88 -11.04
C GLN A 95 13.79 -3.65 -10.58
N ASN A 96 14.09 -2.41 -10.25
CA ASN A 96 15.40 -2.01 -9.72
C ASN A 96 15.30 -0.67 -9.00
N THR A 97 16.38 -0.32 -8.33
CA THR A 97 16.55 0.96 -7.65
C THR A 97 17.76 1.70 -8.19
N GLN A 98 17.72 3.02 -8.12
CA GLN A 98 18.82 3.91 -8.50
C GLN A 98 19.04 4.90 -7.36
N GLN A 99 20.28 5.13 -6.99
CA GLN A 99 20.62 6.12 -5.97
C GLN A 99 21.16 7.38 -6.63
N SER A 100 20.68 8.53 -6.18
CA SER A 100 21.17 9.85 -6.60
C SER A 100 21.22 10.77 -5.39
N GLU A 101 22.42 11.14 -4.96
CA GLU A 101 22.64 11.97 -3.78
C GLU A 101 21.80 11.49 -2.56
N ASP A 102 20.83 12.29 -2.14
CA ASP A 102 19.96 12.02 -0.99
C ASP A 102 18.62 11.37 -1.40
N GLN A 103 18.50 10.88 -2.63
CA GLN A 103 17.26 10.29 -3.16
C GLN A 103 17.46 8.86 -3.65
N LEU A 104 16.42 8.07 -3.48
CA LEU A 104 16.31 6.72 -4.02
C LEU A 104 15.23 6.70 -5.12
N GLY A 105 15.65 6.40 -6.33
CA GLY A 105 14.79 6.21 -7.49
C GLY A 105 14.30 4.77 -7.57
N LEU A 106 12.99 4.57 -7.62
CA LEU A 106 12.34 3.28 -7.74
C LEU A 106 11.80 3.11 -9.15
N ASN A 107 12.24 2.07 -9.85
CA ASN A 107 11.70 1.69 -11.14
C ASN A 107 10.66 0.59 -10.93
N ILE A 108 9.40 0.92 -11.13
CA ILE A 108 8.27 0.05 -10.85
C ILE A 108 7.56 -0.30 -12.14
N GLN A 109 7.22 -1.57 -12.31
CA GLN A 109 6.34 -2.06 -13.36
C GLN A 109 4.92 -2.20 -12.83
N VAL A 110 3.96 -1.69 -13.60
CA VAL A 110 2.53 -1.75 -13.28
C VAL A 110 1.83 -2.65 -14.28
N SER A 111 1.04 -3.60 -13.80
CA SER A 111 0.27 -4.53 -14.64
C SER A 111 -1.21 -4.50 -14.23
N ASN A 112 -2.11 -4.42 -15.21
CA ASN A 112 -3.55 -4.59 -14.99
C ASN A 112 -3.98 -5.97 -15.52
N LEU A 113 -4.21 -6.91 -14.63
CA LEU A 113 -4.58 -8.30 -14.95
C LEU A 113 -6.12 -8.51 -14.95
N ALA A 114 -6.89 -7.56 -14.41
CA ALA A 114 -8.33 -7.63 -14.36
C ALA A 114 -9.00 -6.96 -15.58
N THR A 115 -10.31 -7.14 -15.67
CA THR A 115 -11.16 -6.45 -16.66
C THR A 115 -11.35 -4.98 -16.28
N GLY A 116 -11.55 -4.13 -17.28
CA GLY A 116 -11.71 -2.69 -17.12
C GLY A 116 -10.37 -1.93 -17.08
N SER A 117 -10.42 -0.66 -17.41
CA SER A 117 -9.22 0.20 -17.45
C SER A 117 -8.97 0.83 -16.09
N VAL A 118 -7.72 0.86 -15.66
CA VAL A 118 -7.30 1.55 -14.44
C VAL A 118 -6.90 2.97 -14.78
N VAL A 119 -7.44 3.95 -14.04
CA VAL A 119 -7.15 5.36 -14.23
C VAL A 119 -6.26 5.92 -13.13
N LYS A 120 -6.31 5.33 -11.92
CA LYS A 120 -5.46 5.77 -10.81
C LYS A 120 -5.11 4.61 -9.89
N ILE A 121 -3.90 4.60 -9.39
CA ILE A 121 -3.42 3.66 -8.36
C ILE A 121 -2.71 4.49 -7.30
N LEU A 122 -3.27 4.53 -6.11
CA LEU A 122 -2.63 5.11 -4.94
C LEU A 122 -2.02 4.01 -4.10
N GLY A 123 -0.98 4.34 -3.39
CA GLY A 123 -0.36 3.40 -2.49
C GLY A 123 0.71 4.03 -1.63
N ARG A 124 1.53 3.19 -1.07
CA ARG A 124 2.53 3.57 -0.09
C ARG A 124 3.83 2.85 -0.37
N VAL A 125 4.93 3.55 -0.20
CA VAL A 125 6.28 2.99 -0.17
C VAL A 125 6.80 3.11 1.25
N SER A 126 7.20 1.99 1.83
CA SER A 126 7.80 1.95 3.16
C SER A 126 9.25 1.47 3.07
N PHE A 127 10.14 2.19 3.71
CA PHE A 127 11.55 1.85 3.83
C PHE A 127 11.82 1.22 5.19
N TYR A 128 12.53 0.10 5.19
CA TYR A 128 12.90 -0.61 6.40
C TYR A 128 14.42 -0.79 6.48
N SER A 129 14.94 -0.86 7.70
CA SER A 129 16.32 -1.23 7.94
C SER A 129 16.56 -2.70 7.60
N GLN A 130 17.82 -3.12 7.52
CA GLN A 130 18.19 -4.53 7.35
C GLN A 130 17.74 -5.41 8.54
N GLN A 131 17.38 -4.79 9.68
CA GLN A 131 16.81 -5.45 10.85
C GLN A 131 15.27 -5.44 10.84
N GLY A 132 14.65 -4.95 9.77
CA GLY A 132 13.20 -4.93 9.59
C GLY A 132 12.47 -3.78 10.30
N GLN A 133 13.17 -2.78 10.84
CA GLN A 133 12.55 -1.61 11.48
C GLN A 133 12.12 -0.60 10.43
N LEU A 134 10.93 -0.03 10.58
CA LEU A 134 10.43 1.03 9.70
C LEU A 134 11.27 2.30 9.86
N LEU A 135 11.83 2.79 8.75
CA LEU A 135 12.65 4.01 8.70
C LEU A 135 11.84 5.20 8.20
N ALA A 136 11.12 5.03 7.09
CA ALA A 136 10.31 6.07 6.47
C ALA A 136 9.13 5.47 5.70
N GLN A 137 8.09 6.29 5.49
CA GLN A 137 6.90 5.90 4.75
C GLN A 137 6.40 7.07 3.92
N HIS A 138 6.07 6.82 2.64
CA HIS A 138 5.62 7.82 1.70
C HIS A 138 4.36 7.38 0.98
N GLU A 139 3.33 8.22 1.01
CA GLU A 139 2.14 8.04 0.17
C GLU A 139 2.49 8.46 -1.27
N VAL A 140 2.13 7.62 -2.24
CA VAL A 140 2.52 7.80 -3.63
C VAL A 140 1.38 7.47 -4.58
N SER A 141 1.42 8.07 -5.78
CA SER A 141 0.58 7.66 -6.89
C SER A 141 1.41 6.82 -7.86
N PHE A 142 1.16 5.51 -7.92
CA PHE A 142 1.82 4.58 -8.82
C PHE A 142 1.29 4.65 -10.26
N TRP A 143 0.08 5.16 -10.44
CA TRP A 143 -0.51 5.42 -11.75
C TRP A 143 -1.48 6.58 -11.68
N GLN A 144 -1.40 7.46 -12.65
CA GLN A 144 -2.33 8.56 -12.82
C GLN A 144 -2.54 8.77 -14.31
N ALA A 145 -3.70 8.41 -14.80
CA ALA A 145 -4.11 8.72 -16.17
C ALA A 145 -4.45 10.21 -16.32
N GLU A 146 -4.24 10.74 -17.49
CA GLU A 146 -4.64 12.11 -17.80
C GLU A 146 -6.16 12.19 -18.02
N TYR A 147 -6.74 13.28 -17.54
CA TYR A 147 -8.18 13.49 -17.64
C TYR A 147 -8.64 13.52 -19.10
N ARG A 148 -9.63 12.72 -19.44
CA ARG A 148 -10.22 12.58 -20.79
C ARG A 148 -9.25 12.10 -21.88
N LEU A 149 -8.12 11.50 -21.52
CA LEU A 149 -7.16 10.89 -22.45
C LEU A 149 -7.13 9.35 -22.26
N PRO A 150 -8.03 8.60 -22.95
CA PRO A 150 -8.11 7.13 -22.78
C PRO A 150 -6.83 6.37 -23.11
N ASP A 151 -5.92 6.94 -23.89
CA ASP A 151 -4.63 6.31 -24.23
C ASP A 151 -3.66 6.29 -23.05
N THR A 152 -3.91 7.10 -22.03
CA THR A 152 -3.14 7.09 -20.77
C THR A 152 -3.67 6.09 -19.75
N TYR A 153 -4.84 5.47 -20.00
CA TYR A 153 -5.41 4.45 -19.14
C TYR A 153 -4.59 3.17 -19.21
N LEU A 154 -4.42 2.52 -18.06
CA LEU A 154 -3.82 1.19 -18.02
C LEU A 154 -4.90 0.15 -18.34
N ARG A 155 -4.90 -0.35 -19.57
CA ARG A 155 -5.93 -1.26 -20.10
C ARG A 155 -5.77 -2.67 -19.56
N THR A 156 -6.82 -3.49 -19.71
CA THR A 156 -6.80 -4.93 -19.38
C THR A 156 -5.61 -5.63 -20.00
N GLN A 157 -4.93 -6.48 -19.24
CA GLN A 157 -3.73 -7.25 -19.61
C GLN A 157 -2.54 -6.39 -20.06
N GLN A 158 -2.57 -5.10 -19.78
CA GLN A 158 -1.49 -4.21 -20.12
C GLN A 158 -0.45 -4.17 -18.99
N VAL A 159 0.81 -4.18 -19.42
CA VAL A 159 1.98 -4.01 -18.56
C VAL A 159 2.71 -2.76 -19.00
N ARG A 160 2.97 -1.84 -18.10
CA ARG A 160 3.70 -0.60 -18.38
C ARG A 160 4.75 -0.32 -17.31
N PRO A 161 5.92 0.20 -17.68
CA PRO A 161 6.81 0.80 -16.70
C PRO A 161 6.17 2.08 -16.16
N PHE A 162 6.30 2.30 -14.87
CA PHE A 162 6.01 3.59 -14.26
C PHE A 162 7.26 4.49 -14.38
N ARG A 163 7.05 5.80 -14.41
CA ARG A 163 8.18 6.74 -14.32
C ARG A 163 8.99 6.47 -13.06
N THR A 164 10.30 6.67 -13.08
CA THR A 164 11.13 6.54 -11.87
C THR A 164 10.58 7.42 -10.76
N LEU A 165 10.25 6.79 -9.63
CA LEU A 165 9.74 7.46 -8.44
C LEU A 165 10.92 7.82 -7.55
N TRP A 166 11.22 9.11 -7.44
CA TRP A 166 12.29 9.61 -6.59
C TRP A 166 11.74 9.94 -5.20
N LEU A 167 12.29 9.29 -4.18
CA LEU A 167 11.92 9.49 -2.78
C LEU A 167 13.17 9.85 -1.96
N PRO A 168 13.03 10.66 -0.89
CA PRO A 168 14.13 10.94 0.01
C PRO A 168 14.72 9.64 0.57
N MET A 169 16.05 9.55 0.58
CA MET A 169 16.74 8.42 1.22
C MET A 169 16.56 8.54 2.74
N PRO A 170 16.16 7.46 3.43
CA PRO A 170 16.14 7.50 4.89
C PRO A 170 17.54 7.64 5.46
N ASP A 171 17.65 8.32 6.59
CA ASP A 171 18.92 8.58 7.25
C ASP A 171 19.70 7.28 7.52
N GLY A 172 21.01 7.31 7.32
CA GLY A 172 21.89 6.20 7.65
C GLY A 172 22.53 5.47 6.47
N ASN A 173 22.39 5.94 5.25
CA ASN A 173 23.17 5.53 4.06
C ASN A 173 23.24 4.00 3.78
N GLN A 174 22.29 3.23 4.30
CA GLN A 174 22.20 1.79 4.03
C GLN A 174 21.08 1.55 3.02
N ALA A 175 21.31 0.67 2.05
CA ALA A 175 20.28 0.24 1.11
C ALA A 175 19.04 -0.28 1.87
N PRO A 176 17.92 0.46 1.92
CA PRO A 176 16.76 0.05 2.69
C PRO A 176 16.06 -1.13 2.02
N LEU A 177 15.38 -1.94 2.83
CA LEU A 177 14.38 -2.87 2.31
C LEU A 177 13.13 -2.05 1.92
N ILE A 178 12.55 -2.34 0.74
CA ILE A 178 11.49 -1.53 0.16
C ILE A 178 10.23 -2.35 0.08
N ARG A 179 9.18 -1.90 0.77
CA ARG A 179 7.86 -2.50 0.70
C ARG A 179 6.91 -1.62 -0.08
N LEU A 180 6.21 -2.23 -1.05
CA LEU A 180 5.13 -1.60 -1.79
C LEU A 180 3.78 -2.00 -1.21
N GLU A 181 2.84 -1.06 -1.17
CA GLU A 181 1.45 -1.27 -0.78
C GLU A 181 0.53 -0.55 -1.75
N ILE A 182 -0.61 -1.15 -2.09
CA ILE A 182 -1.69 -0.51 -2.84
C ILE A 182 -2.77 -0.13 -1.85
N THR A 183 -3.18 1.14 -1.82
CA THR A 183 -4.22 1.63 -0.90
C THR A 183 -5.53 1.93 -1.62
N SER A 184 -5.49 2.23 -2.92
CA SER A 184 -6.69 2.52 -3.71
C SER A 184 -6.45 2.31 -5.19
N ILE A 185 -7.47 1.79 -5.87
CA ILE A 185 -7.50 1.61 -7.32
C ILE A 185 -8.78 2.21 -7.86
N GLU A 186 -8.66 3.17 -8.78
CA GLU A 186 -9.79 3.74 -9.50
C GLU A 186 -9.86 3.13 -10.90
N ARG A 187 -11.04 2.63 -11.29
CA ARG A 187 -11.28 2.01 -12.57
C ARG A 187 -12.30 2.80 -13.38
N ARG A 188 -12.25 2.58 -14.70
CA ARG A 188 -13.26 3.05 -15.63
C ARG A 188 -13.76 1.89 -16.47
N SER A 189 -15.04 1.69 -16.45
CA SER A 189 -15.78 0.79 -17.35
C SER A 189 -16.05 1.49 -18.69
#